data_1fbb5213334a73b74e5b61316891a2c9
#
_entry.id   1fbb5213334a73b74e5b61316891a2c9
#
_cell.length_a   1.000
_cell.length_b   1.000
_cell.length_c   1.000
_cell.angle_alpha   90.00
_cell.angle_beta   90.00
_cell.angle_gamma   90.00
#
_symmetry.space_group_name_H-M   'P 1'
#
loop_
_entity.id
_entity.type
_entity.pdbx_description
1 polymer ?
#
loop_
_entity_poly.entity_id
_entity_poly.type
_entity_poly.pdbx_seq_one_letter_code
_entity_poly.pdbx_strand_id
1 'polypeptide(L)'
;MVSIAPRRPVYLITHEFFPRRGGIATFTEEIARATAALGYPMEVWAPETAGEPDKNWPFKVRRLPLAGTHNIGCQVRLARHLIANRRRLRRATVYLPEPGPMLTMMALQFFRPLRPGRLLLTFHGSEILKFAGGTATRCLARALIRRADRISTLTNYTHRLLCSHFPEAAGKTILTPGALRSDFAQGLCHRTASTDKVVILTVGRLHPRKGQMFILEALKALPAHLRGRVEYWLVGTGRREGYEQLLRDSAEGSGVTVRFFGDVPDDQLDGMYDQADIFAMTSVHHENSVEGFGLVYLEASAHGLPVVAHEVGGVPEAVVNDHTGLLVPPVNLPALTTAFQRLVTDPELRHRLGDNGREWARRNCWERSANVLFSPSPA
;
A
#
# COMPACT_ATOMS: atom_id res chain seq x y z
N MET A 1 -28.25 -28.09 12.32
CA MET A 1 -27.82 -27.16 11.25
C MET A 1 -28.12 -25.75 11.68
N VAL A 2 -27.13 -24.96 12.04
CA VAL A 2 -27.31 -23.53 12.35
C VAL A 2 -27.61 -22.84 11.03
N SER A 3 -28.83 -22.33 10.85
CA SER A 3 -29.22 -21.52 9.69
C SER A 3 -28.36 -20.27 9.69
N ILE A 4 -27.30 -20.23 8.91
CA ILE A 4 -26.50 -19.02 8.70
C ILE A 4 -27.38 -18.08 7.88
N ALA A 5 -27.84 -16.99 8.51
CA ALA A 5 -28.58 -15.95 7.82
C ALA A 5 -27.79 -15.49 6.56
N PRO A 6 -28.49 -15.28 5.42
CA PRO A 6 -27.82 -14.95 4.18
C PRO A 6 -26.95 -13.70 4.35
N ARG A 7 -25.67 -13.79 4.02
CA ARG A 7 -24.74 -12.66 4.13
C ARG A 7 -25.19 -11.53 3.21
N ARG A 8 -25.16 -10.31 3.75
CA ARG A 8 -25.53 -9.11 3.00
C ARG A 8 -24.56 -8.93 1.82
N PRO A 9 -25.03 -8.65 0.59
CA PRO A 9 -24.16 -8.42 -0.55
C PRO A 9 -23.25 -7.21 -0.32
N VAL A 10 -22.02 -7.27 -0.84
CA VAL A 10 -21.01 -6.22 -0.71
C VAL A 10 -20.75 -5.61 -2.08
N TYR A 11 -20.86 -4.28 -2.17
CA TYR A 11 -20.42 -3.49 -3.30
C TYR A 11 -19.16 -2.74 -2.91
N LEU A 12 -18.03 -3.19 -3.42
CA LEU A 12 -16.76 -2.49 -3.30
C LEU A 12 -16.63 -1.52 -4.47
N ILE A 13 -16.45 -0.24 -4.20
CA ILE A 13 -16.38 0.81 -5.21
C ILE A 13 -15.03 1.49 -5.13
N THR A 14 -14.28 1.49 -6.23
CA THR A 14 -12.91 1.99 -6.26
C THR A 14 -12.53 2.58 -7.61
N HIS A 15 -11.57 3.52 -7.60
CA HIS A 15 -10.85 3.98 -8.79
C HIS A 15 -9.45 3.33 -8.90
N GLU A 16 -9.01 2.61 -7.86
CA GLU A 16 -7.72 1.95 -7.78
C GLU A 16 -7.94 0.42 -7.79
N PHE A 17 -7.86 -0.18 -8.97
CA PHE A 17 -8.04 -1.60 -9.22
C PHE A 17 -7.29 -1.99 -10.50
N PHE A 18 -7.02 -3.30 -10.68
CA PHE A 18 -6.41 -3.81 -11.92
C PHE A 18 -7.03 -3.14 -13.18
N PRO A 19 -6.23 -2.72 -14.18
CA PRO A 19 -4.79 -2.95 -14.37
C PRO A 19 -3.87 -1.94 -13.66
N ARG A 20 -4.42 -1.01 -12.88
CA ARG A 20 -3.59 -0.08 -12.13
C ARG A 20 -2.77 -0.80 -11.08
N ARG A 21 -1.49 -0.40 -10.93
CA ARG A 21 -0.56 -0.93 -9.95
C ARG A 21 -0.34 0.06 -8.82
N GLY A 22 -0.13 -0.45 -7.62
CA GLY A 22 0.17 0.34 -6.43
C GLY A 22 -0.49 -0.22 -5.17
N GLY A 23 -0.01 0.18 -4.01
CA GLY A 23 -0.43 -0.39 -2.73
C GLY A 23 -1.94 -0.33 -2.46
N ILE A 24 -2.66 0.72 -2.93
CA ILE A 24 -4.12 0.80 -2.78
C ILE A 24 -4.83 -0.19 -3.72
N ALA A 25 -4.36 -0.32 -4.96
CA ALA A 25 -4.92 -1.28 -5.91
C ALA A 25 -4.73 -2.72 -5.40
N THR A 26 -3.51 -3.06 -4.97
CA THR A 26 -3.21 -4.37 -4.35
C THR A 26 -4.09 -4.62 -3.13
N PHE A 27 -4.18 -3.67 -2.20
CA PHE A 27 -5.06 -3.78 -1.04
C PHE A 27 -6.51 -4.05 -1.45
N THR A 28 -7.01 -3.32 -2.45
CA THR A 28 -8.40 -3.43 -2.90
C THR A 28 -8.69 -4.77 -3.56
N GLU A 29 -7.77 -5.28 -4.37
CA GLU A 29 -7.87 -6.61 -4.99
C GLU A 29 -7.89 -7.72 -3.94
N GLU A 30 -6.93 -7.70 -3.04
CA GLU A 30 -6.75 -8.75 -2.04
C GLU A 30 -7.87 -8.78 -1.02
N ILE A 31 -8.33 -7.63 -0.53
CA ILE A 31 -9.46 -7.57 0.39
C ILE A 31 -10.76 -8.04 -0.28
N ALA A 32 -10.93 -7.80 -1.58
CA ALA A 32 -12.07 -8.31 -2.33
C ALA A 32 -12.00 -9.83 -2.50
N ARG A 33 -10.82 -10.40 -2.83
CA ARG A 33 -10.60 -11.85 -2.90
C ARG A 33 -10.90 -12.53 -1.57
N ALA A 34 -10.32 -12.03 -0.51
CA ALA A 34 -10.53 -12.57 0.84
C ALA A 34 -12.00 -12.48 1.28
N THR A 35 -12.69 -11.39 0.94
CA THR A 35 -14.11 -11.22 1.26
C THR A 35 -14.98 -12.23 0.50
N ALA A 36 -14.69 -12.47 -0.78
CA ALA A 36 -15.37 -13.49 -1.58
C ALA A 36 -15.08 -14.90 -1.06
N ALA A 37 -13.83 -15.21 -0.70
CA ALA A 37 -13.45 -16.49 -0.08
C ALA A 37 -14.17 -16.75 1.24
N LEU A 38 -14.46 -15.71 2.01
CA LEU A 38 -15.32 -15.80 3.20
C LEU A 38 -16.80 -16.02 2.88
N GLY A 39 -17.20 -16.13 1.61
CA GLY A 39 -18.56 -16.40 1.16
C GLY A 39 -19.51 -15.19 1.18
N TYR A 40 -18.99 -13.96 1.12
CA TYR A 40 -19.81 -12.77 0.89
C TYR A 40 -20.13 -12.63 -0.60
N PRO A 41 -21.41 -12.44 -1.00
CA PRO A 41 -21.72 -12.04 -2.37
C PRO A 41 -21.07 -10.69 -2.69
N MET A 42 -20.00 -10.70 -3.52
CA MET A 42 -19.16 -9.54 -3.79
C MET A 42 -19.35 -9.06 -5.23
N GLU A 43 -19.53 -7.75 -5.40
CA GLU A 43 -19.43 -7.07 -6.70
C GLU A 43 -18.48 -5.88 -6.58
N VAL A 44 -17.44 -5.85 -7.39
CA VAL A 44 -16.47 -4.73 -7.45
C VAL A 44 -16.83 -3.81 -8.59
N TRP A 45 -16.96 -2.51 -8.32
CA TRP A 45 -17.11 -1.46 -9.32
C TRP A 45 -15.78 -0.75 -9.49
N ALA A 46 -15.19 -0.91 -10.65
CA ALA A 46 -13.83 -0.45 -10.96
C ALA A 46 -13.77 0.27 -12.33
N PRO A 47 -12.71 1.05 -12.59
CA PRO A 47 -12.49 1.66 -13.90
C PRO A 47 -12.38 0.64 -15.03
N GLU A 48 -12.63 1.09 -16.25
CA GLU A 48 -12.32 0.33 -17.48
C GLU A 48 -10.82 0.02 -17.58
N THR A 49 -10.51 -1.09 -18.26
CA THR A 49 -9.13 -1.61 -18.35
C THR A 49 -8.31 -1.01 -19.48
N ALA A 50 -8.87 -0.05 -20.23
CA ALA A 50 -8.22 0.57 -21.40
C ALA A 50 -7.75 -0.45 -22.46
N GLY A 51 -8.49 -1.57 -22.60
CA GLY A 51 -8.21 -2.62 -23.59
C GLY A 51 -7.42 -3.82 -23.07
N GLU A 52 -6.91 -3.77 -21.85
CA GLU A 52 -6.31 -4.97 -21.23
C GLU A 52 -7.39 -5.99 -20.88
N PRO A 53 -7.15 -7.31 -21.10
CA PRO A 53 -8.07 -8.36 -20.68
C PRO A 53 -8.20 -8.39 -19.15
N ASP A 54 -9.43 -8.59 -18.67
CA ASP A 54 -9.66 -8.71 -17.24
C ASP A 54 -9.14 -10.04 -16.69
N LYS A 55 -8.69 -10.04 -15.43
CA LYS A 55 -8.30 -11.29 -14.74
C LYS A 55 -9.54 -12.13 -14.44
N ASN A 56 -9.33 -13.42 -14.21
CA ASN A 56 -10.38 -14.30 -13.70
C ASN A 56 -10.56 -14.05 -12.18
N TRP A 57 -11.60 -13.31 -11.83
CA TRP A 57 -11.90 -12.94 -10.46
C TRP A 57 -12.88 -13.93 -9.81
N PRO A 58 -12.73 -14.28 -8.52
CA PRO A 58 -13.70 -15.11 -7.79
C PRO A 58 -14.98 -14.34 -7.40
N PHE A 59 -15.17 -13.14 -7.96
CA PHE A 59 -16.30 -12.25 -7.73
C PHE A 59 -16.63 -11.49 -9.01
N LYS A 60 -17.81 -10.85 -9.02
CA LYS A 60 -18.22 -10.06 -10.16
C LYS A 60 -17.49 -8.72 -10.20
N VAL A 61 -16.89 -8.39 -11.34
CA VAL A 61 -16.34 -7.05 -11.62
C VAL A 61 -17.23 -6.33 -12.60
N ARG A 62 -17.62 -5.11 -12.24
CA ARG A 62 -18.36 -4.20 -13.11
C ARG A 62 -17.45 -3.04 -13.50
N ARG A 63 -17.05 -3.01 -14.76
CA ARG A 63 -16.24 -1.92 -15.30
C ARG A 63 -17.12 -0.70 -15.57
N LEU A 64 -16.64 0.46 -15.09
CA LEU A 64 -17.31 1.75 -15.22
C LEU A 64 -16.42 2.72 -15.98
N PRO A 65 -16.99 3.67 -16.75
CA PRO A 65 -16.22 4.67 -17.52
C PRO A 65 -15.60 5.73 -16.60
N LEU A 66 -14.72 5.28 -15.69
CA LEU A 66 -14.02 6.09 -14.72
C LEU A 66 -12.56 6.25 -15.14
N ALA A 67 -12.19 7.46 -15.59
CA ALA A 67 -10.87 7.71 -16.17
C ALA A 67 -9.85 8.35 -15.20
N GLY A 68 -10.18 8.62 -13.97
CA GLY A 68 -9.27 9.26 -13.01
C GLY A 68 -9.87 9.35 -11.61
N THR A 69 -9.02 9.48 -10.61
CA THR A 69 -9.43 9.39 -9.20
C THR A 69 -10.18 10.61 -8.69
N HIS A 70 -9.80 11.82 -9.15
CA HIS A 70 -10.31 13.08 -8.58
C HIS A 70 -10.94 14.02 -9.63
N ASN A 71 -11.06 13.56 -10.85
CA ASN A 71 -11.66 14.34 -11.94
C ASN A 71 -13.17 14.49 -11.71
N ILE A 72 -13.70 15.72 -11.83
CA ILE A 72 -15.12 16.04 -11.63
C ILE A 72 -16.02 15.18 -12.53
N GLY A 73 -15.63 14.98 -13.81
CA GLY A 73 -16.37 14.13 -14.73
C GLY A 73 -16.47 12.68 -14.24
N CYS A 74 -15.43 12.16 -13.62
CA CYS A 74 -15.40 10.84 -12.98
C CYS A 74 -16.37 10.78 -11.80
N GLN A 75 -16.35 11.79 -10.93
CA GLN A 75 -17.24 11.87 -9.77
C GLN A 75 -18.72 11.94 -10.21
N VAL A 76 -19.04 12.72 -11.26
CA VAL A 76 -20.40 12.80 -11.80
C VAL A 76 -20.83 11.45 -12.40
N ARG A 77 -19.96 10.76 -13.15
CA ARG A 77 -20.28 9.43 -13.69
C ARG A 77 -20.55 8.43 -12.59
N LEU A 78 -19.68 8.39 -11.57
CA LEU A 78 -19.89 7.52 -10.41
C LEU A 78 -21.19 7.87 -9.67
N ALA A 79 -21.47 9.16 -9.45
CA ALA A 79 -22.72 9.61 -8.82
C ALA A 79 -23.96 9.11 -9.57
N ARG A 80 -23.97 9.21 -10.91
CA ARG A 80 -25.06 8.65 -11.72
C ARG A 80 -25.25 7.15 -11.53
N HIS A 81 -24.16 6.38 -11.47
CA HIS A 81 -24.22 4.94 -11.22
C HIS A 81 -24.75 4.63 -9.82
N LEU A 82 -24.33 5.36 -8.78
CA LEU A 82 -24.85 5.23 -7.43
C LEU A 82 -26.35 5.52 -7.36
N ILE A 83 -26.80 6.60 -7.99
CA ILE A 83 -28.22 6.99 -8.06
C ILE A 83 -29.05 5.91 -8.77
N ALA A 84 -28.60 5.43 -9.91
CA ALA A 84 -29.30 4.39 -10.68
C ALA A 84 -29.43 3.07 -9.88
N ASN A 85 -28.45 2.73 -9.06
CA ASN A 85 -28.44 1.49 -8.27
C ASN A 85 -28.88 1.66 -6.80
N ARG A 86 -29.42 2.84 -6.42
CA ARG A 86 -29.75 3.19 -5.02
C ARG A 86 -30.59 2.16 -4.28
N ARG A 87 -31.54 1.50 -4.97
CA ARG A 87 -32.42 0.49 -4.35
C ARG A 87 -31.62 -0.76 -3.91
N ARG A 88 -30.64 -1.18 -4.70
CA ARG A 88 -29.72 -2.30 -4.38
C ARG A 88 -28.79 -1.92 -3.24
N LEU A 89 -28.17 -0.74 -3.31
CA LEU A 89 -27.20 -0.26 -2.34
C LEU A 89 -27.81 -0.06 -0.95
N ARG A 90 -29.09 0.35 -0.86
CA ARG A 90 -29.83 0.44 0.42
C ARG A 90 -29.98 -0.88 1.16
N ARG A 91 -29.87 -2.02 0.48
CA ARG A 91 -29.98 -3.38 1.07
C ARG A 91 -28.63 -4.07 1.18
N ALA A 92 -27.56 -3.38 0.84
CA ALA A 92 -26.21 -3.92 0.74
C ALA A 92 -25.23 -3.24 1.70
N THR A 93 -24.05 -3.83 1.82
CA THR A 93 -22.87 -3.16 2.35
C THR A 93 -22.18 -2.45 1.19
N VAL A 94 -21.93 -1.17 1.31
CA VAL A 94 -21.07 -0.39 0.38
C VAL A 94 -19.74 -0.18 1.08
N TYR A 95 -18.69 -0.58 0.39
CA TYR A 95 -17.33 -0.44 0.88
C TYR A 95 -16.54 0.48 -0.04
N LEU A 96 -15.94 1.52 0.55
CA LEU A 96 -15.13 2.53 -0.12
C LEU A 96 -13.70 2.42 0.41
N PRO A 97 -12.80 1.70 -0.29
CA PRO A 97 -11.45 1.42 0.18
C PRO A 97 -10.46 2.58 -0.02
N GLU A 98 -10.86 3.66 -0.71
CA GLU A 98 -9.95 4.76 -1.06
C GLU A 98 -10.71 6.09 -1.28
N PRO A 99 -9.99 7.25 -1.32
CA PRO A 99 -10.61 8.58 -1.31
C PRO A 99 -11.48 8.92 -2.54
N GLY A 100 -11.24 8.34 -3.71
CA GLY A 100 -11.97 8.69 -4.93
C GLY A 100 -13.49 8.54 -4.79
N PRO A 101 -14.02 7.33 -4.50
CA PRO A 101 -15.46 7.15 -4.27
C PRO A 101 -15.96 7.79 -2.96
N MET A 102 -15.08 8.01 -1.96
CA MET A 102 -15.46 8.76 -0.76
C MET A 102 -15.86 10.20 -1.11
N LEU A 103 -15.15 10.87 -2.03
CA LEU A 103 -15.49 12.22 -2.50
C LEU A 103 -16.91 12.26 -3.11
N THR A 104 -17.27 11.29 -3.95
CA THR A 104 -18.62 11.19 -4.51
C THR A 104 -19.65 10.98 -3.38
N MET A 105 -19.36 10.09 -2.45
CA MET A 105 -20.28 9.80 -1.35
C MET A 105 -20.42 10.98 -0.38
N MET A 106 -19.39 11.80 -0.18
CA MET A 106 -19.47 13.05 0.60
C MET A 106 -20.53 13.99 0.07
N ALA A 107 -20.68 14.10 -1.26
CA ALA A 107 -21.71 14.92 -1.88
C ALA A 107 -23.10 14.27 -1.77
N LEU A 108 -23.20 12.96 -1.99
CA LEU A 108 -24.48 12.26 -2.07
C LEU A 108 -25.09 11.89 -0.71
N GLN A 109 -24.32 11.85 0.34
CA GLN A 109 -24.74 11.34 1.66
C GLN A 109 -25.91 12.08 2.30
N PHE A 110 -26.22 13.30 1.89
CA PHE A 110 -27.33 14.10 2.43
C PHE A 110 -28.68 13.66 1.87
N PHE A 111 -28.70 12.96 0.74
CA PHE A 111 -29.93 12.43 0.15
C PHE A 111 -30.26 11.06 0.75
N ARG A 112 -31.28 11.01 1.61
CA ARG A 112 -31.71 9.77 2.28
C ARG A 112 -31.84 8.55 1.37
N PRO A 113 -32.43 8.66 0.14
CA PRO A 113 -32.57 7.53 -0.77
C PRO A 113 -31.26 6.93 -1.27
N LEU A 114 -30.14 7.66 -1.16
CA LEU A 114 -28.80 7.23 -1.63
C LEU A 114 -27.95 6.62 -0.52
N ARG A 115 -28.47 6.60 0.72
CA ARG A 115 -27.73 6.00 1.84
C ARG A 115 -27.69 4.49 1.70
N PRO A 116 -26.48 3.86 1.74
CA PRO A 116 -26.37 2.42 1.74
C PRO A 116 -26.94 1.80 3.01
N GLY A 117 -27.21 0.50 2.96
CA GLY A 117 -27.69 -0.25 4.12
C GLY A 117 -26.62 -0.39 5.21
N ARG A 118 -25.35 -0.45 4.80
CA ARG A 118 -24.16 -0.39 5.66
C ARG A 118 -23.05 0.29 4.87
N LEU A 119 -22.28 1.17 5.52
CA LEU A 119 -21.17 1.89 4.89
C LEU A 119 -19.85 1.58 5.60
N LEU A 120 -18.89 1.07 4.86
CA LEU A 120 -17.54 0.80 5.34
C LEU A 120 -16.54 1.69 4.59
N LEU A 121 -15.53 2.18 5.31
CA LEU A 121 -14.48 3.04 4.77
C LEU A 121 -13.11 2.48 5.16
N THR A 122 -12.10 2.65 4.30
CA THR A 122 -10.69 2.41 4.66
C THR A 122 -9.85 3.65 4.41
N PHE A 123 -9.04 4.02 5.39
CA PHE A 123 -8.10 5.12 5.29
C PHE A 123 -6.66 4.58 5.28
N HIS A 124 -5.87 5.04 4.30
CA HIS A 124 -4.47 4.66 4.11
C HIS A 124 -3.48 5.67 4.68
N GLY A 125 -3.91 6.92 4.93
CA GLY A 125 -3.11 7.96 5.59
C GLY A 125 -3.18 9.32 4.90
N SER A 126 -2.65 9.45 3.69
CA SER A 126 -2.50 10.76 3.00
C SER A 126 -3.84 11.48 2.74
N GLU A 127 -4.92 10.76 2.51
CA GLU A 127 -6.25 11.33 2.30
C GLU A 127 -6.82 11.97 3.58
N ILE A 128 -6.42 11.51 4.75
CA ILE A 128 -6.81 12.10 6.03
C ILE A 128 -6.39 13.56 6.08
N LEU A 129 -5.13 13.82 5.75
CA LEU A 129 -4.56 15.17 5.71
C LEU A 129 -5.24 16.02 4.64
N LYS A 130 -5.49 15.47 3.45
CA LYS A 130 -6.22 16.17 2.37
C LYS A 130 -7.63 16.54 2.78
N PHE A 131 -8.36 15.63 3.43
CA PHE A 131 -9.72 15.90 3.89
C PHE A 131 -9.76 16.89 5.05
N ALA A 132 -8.73 16.93 5.87
CA ALA A 132 -8.61 17.88 6.98
C ALA A 132 -8.14 19.28 6.54
N GLY A 133 -7.53 19.42 5.36
CA GLY A 133 -6.89 20.66 4.91
C GLY A 133 -7.84 21.79 4.51
N GLY A 134 -9.08 21.51 4.15
CA GLY A 134 -10.08 22.50 3.74
C GLY A 134 -11.33 22.46 4.60
N THR A 135 -11.89 23.59 5.01
CA THR A 135 -13.06 23.66 5.90
C THR A 135 -14.26 22.90 5.34
N ALA A 136 -14.63 23.14 4.09
CA ALA A 136 -15.77 22.47 3.45
C ALA A 136 -15.55 20.95 3.32
N THR A 137 -14.37 20.55 2.82
CA THR A 137 -14.01 19.13 2.69
C THR A 137 -13.98 18.44 4.04
N ARG A 138 -13.45 19.10 5.07
CA ARG A 138 -13.42 18.60 6.45
C ARG A 138 -14.82 18.37 7.01
N CYS A 139 -15.75 19.30 6.80
CA CYS A 139 -17.15 19.15 7.24
C CYS A 139 -17.84 17.98 6.52
N LEU A 140 -17.63 17.84 5.22
CA LEU A 140 -18.20 16.74 4.43
C LEU A 140 -17.61 15.38 4.84
N ALA A 141 -16.29 15.30 5.04
CA ALA A 141 -15.60 14.10 5.51
C ALA A 141 -16.08 13.70 6.92
N ARG A 142 -16.20 14.66 7.83
CA ARG A 142 -16.73 14.43 9.18
C ARG A 142 -18.16 13.86 9.15
N ALA A 143 -19.03 14.40 8.28
CA ALA A 143 -20.37 13.88 8.11
C ALA A 143 -20.37 12.44 7.54
N LEU A 144 -19.48 12.11 6.60
CA LEU A 144 -19.32 10.77 6.05
C LEU A 144 -18.80 9.79 7.12
N ILE A 145 -17.77 10.18 7.86
CA ILE A 145 -17.20 9.41 8.98
C ILE A 145 -18.26 9.11 10.04
N ARG A 146 -19.07 10.10 10.42
CA ARG A 146 -20.17 9.88 11.37
C ARG A 146 -21.19 8.84 10.90
N ARG A 147 -21.41 8.74 9.59
CA ARG A 147 -22.35 7.80 8.97
C ARG A 147 -21.78 6.42 8.71
N ALA A 148 -20.47 6.30 8.65
CA ALA A 148 -19.84 5.01 8.47
C ALA A 148 -20.17 4.09 9.64
N ASP A 149 -20.55 2.86 9.33
CA ASP A 149 -20.81 1.82 10.34
C ASP A 149 -19.51 1.26 10.89
N ARG A 150 -18.46 1.23 10.04
CA ARG A 150 -17.14 0.80 10.42
C ARG A 150 -16.10 1.50 9.54
N ILE A 151 -14.97 1.81 10.14
CA ILE A 151 -13.84 2.40 9.47
C ILE A 151 -12.63 1.50 9.69
N SER A 152 -11.79 1.30 8.69
CA SER A 152 -10.55 0.58 8.86
C SER A 152 -9.34 1.44 8.55
N THR A 153 -8.24 1.12 9.22
CA THR A 153 -6.91 1.67 8.97
C THR A 153 -5.90 0.52 8.94
N LEU A 154 -4.81 0.68 8.19
CA LEU A 154 -3.82 -0.38 8.05
C LEU A 154 -2.87 -0.45 9.25
N THR A 155 -2.71 0.67 9.98
CA THR A 155 -1.75 0.81 11.07
C THR A 155 -2.34 1.61 12.23
N ASN A 156 -1.76 1.42 13.42
CA ASN A 156 -2.03 2.27 14.58
C ASN A 156 -1.63 3.73 14.32
N TYR A 157 -0.56 3.96 13.54
CA TYR A 157 -0.21 5.31 13.10
C TYR A 157 -1.36 5.97 12.35
N THR A 158 -1.89 5.31 11.32
CA THR A 158 -3.02 5.83 10.52
C THR A 158 -4.29 5.99 11.37
N HIS A 159 -4.51 5.07 12.32
CA HIS A 159 -5.62 5.19 13.29
C HIS A 159 -5.47 6.48 14.13
N ARG A 160 -4.31 6.68 14.77
CA ARG A 160 -4.08 7.90 15.56
C ARG A 160 -4.21 9.17 14.70
N LEU A 161 -3.66 9.15 13.48
CA LEU A 161 -3.77 10.27 12.55
C LEU A 161 -5.24 10.55 12.19
N LEU A 162 -6.05 9.51 11.94
CA LEU A 162 -7.46 9.67 11.65
C LEU A 162 -8.21 10.27 12.85
N CYS A 163 -8.02 9.73 14.04
CA CYS A 163 -8.72 10.17 15.25
C CYS A 163 -8.30 11.58 15.69
N SER A 164 -7.06 12.00 15.44
CA SER A 164 -6.61 13.37 15.75
C SER A 164 -7.28 14.42 14.88
N HIS A 165 -7.56 14.12 13.62
CA HIS A 165 -8.24 15.03 12.70
C HIS A 165 -9.78 14.87 12.72
N PHE A 166 -10.27 13.66 12.99
CA PHE A 166 -11.67 13.28 13.00
C PHE A 166 -11.99 12.42 14.22
N PRO A 167 -12.17 13.02 15.42
CA PRO A 167 -12.44 12.29 16.66
C PRO A 167 -13.67 11.37 16.59
N GLU A 168 -14.61 11.67 15.68
CA GLU A 168 -15.80 10.86 15.44
C GLU A 168 -15.50 9.44 14.91
N ALA A 169 -14.29 9.19 14.46
CA ALA A 169 -13.86 7.88 13.99
C ALA A 169 -13.48 6.91 15.12
N ALA A 170 -13.10 7.40 16.30
CA ALA A 170 -12.46 6.63 17.37
C ALA A 170 -13.23 5.36 17.77
N GLY A 171 -14.57 5.47 17.97
CA GLY A 171 -15.39 4.34 18.45
C GLY A 171 -15.77 3.31 17.38
N LYS A 172 -15.35 3.48 16.11
CA LYS A 172 -15.74 2.60 14.99
C LYS A 172 -14.58 2.22 14.09
N THR A 173 -13.36 2.61 14.46
CA THR A 173 -12.15 2.28 13.70
C THR A 173 -11.55 0.96 14.18
N ILE A 174 -11.20 0.11 13.21
CA ILE A 174 -10.54 -1.19 13.40
C ILE A 174 -9.25 -1.24 12.60
N LEU A 175 -8.33 -2.12 12.97
CA LEU A 175 -7.11 -2.37 12.22
C LEU A 175 -7.33 -3.49 11.20
N THR A 176 -6.92 -3.24 9.97
CA THR A 176 -6.87 -4.21 8.88
C THR A 176 -5.50 -4.13 8.22
N PRO A 177 -4.46 -4.69 8.86
CA PRO A 177 -3.12 -4.64 8.31
C PRO A 177 -3.06 -5.25 6.92
N GLY A 178 -2.18 -4.72 6.09
CA GLY A 178 -1.84 -5.34 4.82
C GLY A 178 -1.17 -6.69 5.02
N ALA A 179 -1.29 -7.55 4.02
CA ALA A 179 -0.66 -8.86 3.96
C ALA A 179 0.01 -9.05 2.60
N LEU A 180 0.68 -10.19 2.41
CA LEU A 180 1.25 -10.56 1.12
C LEU A 180 0.14 -10.76 0.08
N ARG A 181 0.42 -10.40 -1.15
CA ARG A 181 -0.47 -10.71 -2.28
C ARG A 181 -0.65 -12.22 -2.40
N SER A 182 -1.85 -12.65 -2.75
CA SER A 182 -2.19 -14.07 -2.88
C SER A 182 -1.47 -14.77 -4.05
N ASP A 183 -1.09 -13.99 -5.08
CA ASP A 183 -0.33 -14.44 -6.25
C ASP A 183 1.19 -14.25 -6.11
N PHE A 184 1.65 -13.70 -4.99
CA PHE A 184 3.06 -13.53 -4.71
C PHE A 184 3.66 -14.88 -4.35
N ALA A 185 4.57 -15.38 -5.20
CA ALA A 185 5.24 -16.63 -4.93
C ALA A 185 5.97 -16.52 -3.59
N GLN A 186 5.60 -17.38 -2.64
CA GLN A 186 6.40 -17.53 -1.43
C GLN A 186 7.69 -18.25 -1.84
N GLY A 187 8.59 -17.50 -2.43
CA GLY A 187 9.85 -18.01 -2.94
C GLY A 187 10.61 -18.70 -1.81
N LEU A 188 10.82 -19.99 -1.98
CA LEU A 188 11.98 -20.63 -1.36
C LEU A 188 13.17 -20.00 -2.07
N CYS A 189 13.69 -18.92 -1.51
CA CYS A 189 14.86 -18.26 -2.03
C CYS A 189 16.05 -19.25 -2.01
N HIS A 190 16.25 -19.95 -3.12
CA HIS A 190 17.53 -20.54 -3.44
C HIS A 190 18.36 -19.46 -4.11
N ARG A 191 18.89 -18.59 -3.27
CA ARG A 191 19.85 -17.60 -3.72
C ARG A 191 21.05 -18.30 -4.32
N THR A 192 21.16 -18.30 -5.63
CA THR A 192 22.43 -18.54 -6.31
C THR A 192 23.26 -17.27 -6.08
N ALA A 193 24.00 -17.24 -4.99
CA ALA A 193 25.03 -16.23 -4.75
C ALA A 193 26.05 -16.34 -5.88
N SER A 194 25.93 -15.49 -6.88
CA SER A 194 26.74 -15.56 -8.10
C SER A 194 27.55 -14.30 -8.36
N THR A 195 27.53 -13.32 -7.45
CA THR A 195 28.34 -12.10 -7.64
C THR A 195 29.00 -11.69 -6.32
N ASP A 196 30.25 -11.18 -6.40
CA ASP A 196 30.97 -10.57 -5.28
C ASP A 196 30.30 -9.27 -4.77
N LYS A 197 29.16 -8.89 -5.37
CA LYS A 197 28.43 -7.66 -5.07
C LYS A 197 27.20 -7.90 -4.23
N VAL A 198 26.92 -6.96 -3.35
CA VAL A 198 25.70 -6.88 -2.54
C VAL A 198 24.68 -6.03 -3.29
N VAL A 199 23.57 -6.64 -3.69
CA VAL A 199 22.49 -5.97 -4.41
C VAL A 199 21.49 -5.35 -3.42
N ILE A 200 21.30 -4.04 -3.52
CA ILE A 200 20.31 -3.29 -2.77
C ILE A 200 19.16 -2.96 -3.72
N LEU A 201 17.96 -3.39 -3.39
CA LEU A 201 16.76 -3.22 -4.21
C LEU A 201 15.80 -2.19 -3.60
N THR A 202 15.32 -1.29 -4.43
CA THR A 202 14.14 -0.44 -4.13
C THR A 202 13.05 -0.70 -5.15
N VAL A 203 11.85 -1.02 -4.68
CA VAL A 203 10.64 -1.18 -5.52
C VAL A 203 9.63 -0.11 -5.18
N GLY A 204 9.26 0.70 -6.15
CA GLY A 204 8.27 1.73 -5.98
C GLY A 204 8.46 2.93 -6.91
N ARG A 205 7.45 3.79 -6.98
CA ARG A 205 7.50 4.99 -7.83
C ARG A 205 8.76 5.81 -7.55
N LEU A 206 9.46 6.26 -8.58
CA LEU A 206 10.53 7.22 -8.45
C LEU A 206 9.93 8.57 -8.04
N HIS A 207 10.08 8.91 -6.76
CA HIS A 207 9.50 10.10 -6.16
C HIS A 207 10.31 10.51 -4.93
N PRO A 208 10.58 11.81 -4.69
CA PRO A 208 11.35 12.29 -3.52
C PRO A 208 10.84 11.72 -2.19
N ARG A 209 9.52 11.56 -2.04
CA ARG A 209 8.91 10.95 -0.85
C ARG A 209 9.39 9.52 -0.57
N LYS A 210 9.76 8.75 -1.59
CA LYS A 210 10.21 7.35 -1.45
C LYS A 210 11.68 7.23 -1.05
N GLY A 211 12.42 8.34 -1.12
CA GLY A 211 13.75 8.45 -0.53
C GLY A 211 14.88 7.79 -1.31
N GLN A 212 14.70 7.49 -2.61
CA GLN A 212 15.76 6.88 -3.40
C GLN A 212 17.06 7.69 -3.39
N MET A 213 16.96 9.03 -3.34
CA MET A 213 18.12 9.90 -3.24
C MET A 213 18.85 9.74 -1.91
N PHE A 214 18.13 9.58 -0.78
CA PHE A 214 18.77 9.35 0.53
C PHE A 214 19.55 8.04 0.54
N ILE A 215 19.02 7.00 -0.11
CA ILE A 215 19.72 5.71 -0.26
C ILE A 215 21.00 5.93 -1.05
N LEU A 216 20.91 6.57 -2.22
CA LEU A 216 22.08 6.80 -3.08
C LEU A 216 23.15 7.62 -2.35
N GLU A 217 22.80 8.69 -1.66
CA GLU A 217 23.74 9.50 -0.88
C GLU A 217 24.38 8.70 0.27
N ALA A 218 23.65 7.82 0.93
CA ALA A 218 24.21 6.96 1.95
C ALA A 218 25.19 5.93 1.37
N LEU A 219 24.91 5.38 0.19
CA LEU A 219 25.80 4.46 -0.49
C LEU A 219 27.08 5.16 -1.01
N LYS A 220 26.98 6.41 -1.46
CA LYS A 220 28.12 7.24 -1.81
C LYS A 220 29.03 7.52 -0.61
N ALA A 221 28.46 7.64 0.57
CA ALA A 221 29.19 7.88 1.83
C ALA A 221 29.88 6.64 2.39
N LEU A 222 29.65 5.44 1.84
CA LEU A 222 30.36 4.23 2.24
C LEU A 222 31.88 4.34 1.96
N PRO A 223 32.74 3.68 2.75
CA PRO A 223 34.14 3.53 2.43
C PRO A 223 34.36 2.99 1.02
N ALA A 224 35.39 3.45 0.31
CA ALA A 224 35.62 3.14 -1.11
C ALA A 224 35.65 1.62 -1.40
N HIS A 225 36.25 0.82 -0.52
CA HIS A 225 36.34 -0.64 -0.65
C HIS A 225 34.98 -1.36 -0.51
N LEU A 226 33.99 -0.74 0.18
CA LEU A 226 32.62 -1.26 0.30
C LEU A 226 31.75 -0.76 -0.85
N ARG A 227 31.93 0.49 -1.27
CA ARG A 227 31.19 1.10 -2.38
C ARG A 227 31.27 0.30 -3.66
N GLY A 228 32.49 -0.16 -4.01
CA GLY A 228 32.71 -1.01 -5.19
C GLY A 228 32.05 -2.40 -5.13
N ARG A 229 31.64 -2.83 -3.93
CA ARG A 229 30.94 -4.11 -3.71
C ARG A 229 29.41 -3.98 -3.74
N VAL A 230 28.87 -2.79 -3.90
CA VAL A 230 27.42 -2.52 -3.86
C VAL A 230 26.90 -2.29 -5.27
N GLU A 231 25.72 -2.80 -5.52
CA GLU A 231 24.90 -2.49 -6.70
C GLU A 231 23.51 -2.05 -6.25
N TYR A 232 23.03 -0.90 -6.74
CA TYR A 232 21.74 -0.35 -6.36
C TYR A 232 20.73 -0.48 -7.51
N TRP A 233 19.67 -1.23 -7.27
CA TRP A 233 18.62 -1.51 -8.23
C TRP A 233 17.36 -0.70 -7.93
N LEU A 234 16.88 0.04 -8.92
CA LEU A 234 15.71 0.88 -8.87
C LEU A 234 14.62 0.33 -9.80
N VAL A 235 13.54 -0.18 -9.21
CA VAL A 235 12.37 -0.68 -9.94
C VAL A 235 11.21 0.27 -9.72
N GLY A 236 10.63 0.72 -10.82
CA GLY A 236 9.52 1.65 -10.87
C GLY A 236 9.80 2.86 -11.74
N THR A 237 8.75 3.61 -12.06
CA THR A 237 8.82 4.81 -12.91
C THR A 237 8.44 6.06 -12.13
N GLY A 238 8.95 7.21 -12.58
CA GLY A 238 8.60 8.52 -12.07
C GLY A 238 7.47 9.15 -12.89
N ARG A 239 6.49 9.76 -12.22
CA ARG A 239 5.54 10.67 -12.88
C ARG A 239 5.99 12.13 -12.82
N ARG A 240 7.01 12.42 -12.02
CA ARG A 240 7.55 13.77 -11.82
C ARG A 240 8.73 13.94 -12.76
N GLU A 241 8.58 14.81 -13.75
CA GLU A 241 9.65 15.16 -14.67
C GLU A 241 10.90 15.59 -13.89
N GLY A 242 12.06 15.08 -14.30
CA GLY A 242 13.36 15.44 -13.76
C GLY A 242 13.86 14.65 -12.55
N TYR A 243 12.99 13.98 -11.74
CA TYR A 243 13.51 13.28 -10.55
C TYR A 243 14.36 12.05 -10.89
N GLU A 244 13.97 11.30 -11.92
CA GLU A 244 14.77 10.19 -12.41
C GLU A 244 16.11 10.70 -12.96
N GLN A 245 16.09 11.84 -13.70
CA GLN A 245 17.33 12.43 -14.21
C GLN A 245 18.25 12.88 -13.06
N LEU A 246 17.70 13.52 -12.02
CA LEU A 246 18.49 13.86 -10.82
C LEU A 246 19.14 12.63 -10.16
N LEU A 247 18.46 11.49 -10.13
CA LEU A 247 19.04 10.26 -9.61
C LEU A 247 20.15 9.74 -10.51
N ARG A 248 19.99 9.80 -11.84
CA ARG A 248 21.02 9.40 -12.81
C ARG A 248 22.25 10.28 -12.71
N ASP A 249 22.05 11.60 -12.68
CA ASP A 249 23.13 12.58 -12.54
C ASP A 249 23.89 12.38 -11.22
N SER A 250 23.18 12.11 -10.13
CA SER A 250 23.81 11.83 -8.83
C SER A 250 24.52 10.49 -8.77
N ALA A 251 24.10 9.52 -9.59
CA ALA A 251 24.75 8.21 -9.69
C ALA A 251 26.05 8.29 -10.51
N GLU A 252 26.12 9.19 -11.47
CA GLU A 252 27.30 9.38 -12.32
C GLU A 252 28.52 9.77 -11.48
N GLY A 253 29.64 9.08 -11.69
CA GLY A 253 30.87 9.33 -10.93
C GLY A 253 30.81 8.98 -9.42
N SER A 254 29.72 8.44 -8.93
CA SER A 254 29.50 8.14 -7.50
C SER A 254 30.38 6.97 -6.98
N GLY A 255 30.88 6.12 -7.86
CA GLY A 255 31.55 4.86 -7.51
C GLY A 255 30.57 3.75 -7.06
N VAL A 256 29.26 3.98 -7.13
CA VAL A 256 28.19 2.99 -6.91
C VAL A 256 27.61 2.59 -8.26
N THR A 257 27.50 1.29 -8.52
CA THR A 257 26.77 0.80 -9.71
C THR A 257 25.27 0.96 -9.47
N VAL A 258 24.59 1.80 -10.26
CA VAL A 258 23.13 2.01 -10.16
C VAL A 258 22.43 1.52 -11.42
N ARG A 259 21.39 0.70 -11.27
CA ARG A 259 20.59 0.21 -12.40
C ARG A 259 19.13 0.64 -12.27
N PHE A 260 18.59 1.17 -13.35
CA PHE A 260 17.20 1.60 -13.47
C PHE A 260 16.45 0.61 -14.37
N PHE A 261 15.48 -0.10 -13.81
CA PHE A 261 14.73 -1.14 -14.52
C PHE A 261 13.38 -0.65 -15.07
N GLY A 262 12.94 0.56 -14.65
CA GLY A 262 11.64 1.07 -15.07
C GLY A 262 10.47 0.28 -14.47
N ASP A 263 9.38 0.16 -15.22
CA ASP A 263 8.20 -0.61 -14.83
C ASP A 263 8.43 -2.10 -15.16
N VAL A 264 8.59 -2.90 -14.13
CA VAL A 264 8.81 -4.35 -14.24
C VAL A 264 7.48 -5.08 -14.04
N PRO A 265 7.11 -6.02 -14.92
CA PRO A 265 5.95 -6.89 -14.74
C PRO A 265 6.00 -7.69 -13.43
N ASP A 266 4.83 -7.98 -12.85
CA ASP A 266 4.75 -8.65 -11.55
C ASP A 266 5.41 -10.04 -11.53
N ASP A 267 5.32 -10.79 -12.64
CA ASP A 267 5.95 -12.11 -12.82
C ASP A 267 7.48 -12.07 -12.88
N GLN A 268 8.07 -10.92 -13.22
CA GLN A 268 9.52 -10.71 -13.23
C GLN A 268 10.01 -10.08 -11.91
N LEU A 269 9.10 -9.40 -11.19
CA LEU A 269 9.45 -8.70 -9.95
C LEU A 269 9.89 -9.67 -8.85
N ASP A 270 9.26 -10.85 -8.76
CA ASP A 270 9.65 -11.92 -7.82
C ASP A 270 11.12 -12.32 -8.01
N GLY A 271 11.53 -12.50 -9.26
CA GLY A 271 12.93 -12.81 -9.58
C GLY A 271 13.93 -11.70 -9.22
N MET A 272 13.49 -10.45 -9.18
CA MET A 272 14.33 -9.35 -8.71
C MET A 272 14.48 -9.33 -7.18
N TYR A 273 13.40 -9.63 -6.45
CA TYR A 273 13.51 -9.83 -5.00
C TYR A 273 14.45 -11.01 -4.67
N ASP A 274 14.36 -12.13 -5.40
CA ASP A 274 15.21 -13.30 -5.18
C ASP A 274 16.71 -13.04 -5.46
N GLN A 275 17.01 -12.14 -6.37
CA GLN A 275 18.40 -11.77 -6.72
C GLN A 275 18.98 -10.68 -5.82
N ALA A 276 18.16 -9.98 -5.04
CA ALA A 276 18.60 -8.93 -4.15
C ALA A 276 19.14 -9.47 -2.82
N ASP A 277 19.94 -8.66 -2.14
CA ASP A 277 20.53 -8.94 -0.83
C ASP A 277 19.88 -8.15 0.30
N ILE A 278 19.46 -6.94 -0.02
CA ILE A 278 18.91 -5.97 0.91
C ILE A 278 17.77 -5.26 0.18
N PHE A 279 16.65 -5.08 0.85
CA PHE A 279 15.63 -4.17 0.39
C PHE A 279 15.76 -2.82 1.11
N ALA A 280 15.69 -1.73 0.37
CA ALA A 280 15.76 -0.40 0.95
C ALA A 280 14.67 0.52 0.39
N MET A 281 13.91 1.17 1.27
CA MET A 281 13.02 2.28 0.92
C MET A 281 12.90 3.25 2.08
N THR A 282 13.51 4.42 1.94
CA THR A 282 13.63 5.43 2.99
C THR A 282 12.58 6.53 2.82
N SER A 283 11.32 6.14 2.86
CA SER A 283 10.19 7.07 2.74
C SER A 283 10.29 8.22 3.76
N VAL A 284 9.83 9.40 3.36
CA VAL A 284 9.73 10.59 4.21
C VAL A 284 8.33 11.19 4.12
N HIS A 285 7.95 11.98 5.11
CA HIS A 285 6.78 12.84 4.96
C HIS A 285 7.07 13.92 3.91
N HIS A 286 6.17 14.08 2.97
CA HIS A 286 6.31 15.07 1.90
C HIS A 286 4.95 15.73 1.66
N GLU A 287 4.85 17.02 1.93
CA GLU A 287 3.59 17.75 1.87
C GLU A 287 2.48 17.04 2.71
N ASN A 288 1.33 16.75 2.10
CA ASN A 288 0.22 16.02 2.71
C ASN A 288 0.28 14.50 2.41
N SER A 289 1.47 13.93 2.23
CA SER A 289 1.63 12.51 1.90
C SER A 289 2.47 11.80 2.96
N VAL A 290 1.93 10.72 3.47
CA VAL A 290 2.55 9.87 4.49
C VAL A 290 2.68 8.42 3.99
N GLU A 291 3.62 7.66 4.56
CA GLU A 291 3.67 6.22 4.38
C GLU A 291 2.73 5.56 5.39
N GLY A 292 1.63 5.00 4.91
CA GLY A 292 0.61 4.43 5.78
C GLY A 292 0.95 3.04 6.30
N PHE A 293 1.64 2.22 5.50
CA PHE A 293 2.08 0.86 5.82
C PHE A 293 3.28 0.43 4.98
N GLY A 294 3.12 0.36 3.64
CA GLY A 294 4.15 -0.06 2.70
C GLY A 294 4.18 -1.58 2.48
N LEU A 295 3.27 -2.10 1.65
CA LEU A 295 3.18 -3.54 1.31
C LEU A 295 4.50 -4.11 0.79
N VAL A 296 5.28 -3.32 0.05
CA VAL A 296 6.58 -3.73 -0.51
C VAL A 296 7.60 -4.15 0.57
N TYR A 297 7.47 -3.68 1.82
CA TYR A 297 8.30 -4.17 2.92
C TYR A 297 7.98 -5.62 3.27
N LEU A 298 6.69 -6.00 3.25
CA LEU A 298 6.30 -7.39 3.46
C LEU A 298 6.70 -8.28 2.28
N GLU A 299 6.58 -7.76 1.05
CA GLU A 299 7.03 -8.44 -0.17
C GLU A 299 8.52 -8.77 -0.07
N ALA A 300 9.36 -7.79 0.23
CA ALA A 300 10.79 -8.00 0.46
C ALA A 300 11.07 -8.98 1.60
N SER A 301 10.36 -8.84 2.72
CA SER A 301 10.48 -9.74 3.87
C SER A 301 10.12 -11.19 3.53
N ALA A 302 9.10 -11.41 2.68
CA ALA A 302 8.71 -12.75 2.24
C ALA A 302 9.81 -13.44 1.44
N HIS A 303 10.57 -12.68 0.65
CA HIS A 303 11.77 -13.15 -0.05
C HIS A 303 13.01 -13.26 0.86
N GLY A 304 12.87 -12.94 2.15
CA GLY A 304 13.96 -13.03 3.12
C GLY A 304 15.01 -11.94 2.98
N LEU A 305 14.62 -10.79 2.47
CA LEU A 305 15.48 -9.62 2.43
C LEU A 305 15.41 -8.85 3.74
N PRO A 306 16.53 -8.55 4.39
CA PRO A 306 16.55 -7.56 5.45
C PRO A 306 16.14 -6.20 4.88
N VAL A 307 15.30 -5.48 5.63
CA VAL A 307 14.77 -4.19 5.19
C VAL A 307 15.56 -3.04 5.83
N VAL A 308 15.94 -2.03 5.03
CA VAL A 308 16.42 -0.74 5.55
C VAL A 308 15.39 0.33 5.24
N ALA A 309 14.88 0.99 6.27
CA ALA A 309 13.83 1.98 6.11
C ALA A 309 13.96 3.14 7.12
N HIS A 310 13.31 4.26 6.80
CA HIS A 310 13.13 5.33 7.79
C HIS A 310 12.01 4.99 8.78
N GLU A 311 12.21 5.33 10.04
CA GLU A 311 11.21 5.21 11.10
C GLU A 311 10.16 6.33 10.97
N VAL A 312 9.25 6.19 9.98
CA VAL A 312 8.21 7.18 9.68
C VAL A 312 6.84 6.54 9.48
N GLY A 313 5.81 7.24 9.89
CA GLY A 313 4.44 6.85 9.61
C GLY A 313 4.10 5.46 10.13
N GLY A 314 3.55 4.62 9.26
CA GLY A 314 3.23 3.22 9.54
C GLY A 314 4.36 2.23 9.27
N VAL A 315 5.54 2.67 8.86
CA VAL A 315 6.68 1.79 8.54
C VAL A 315 7.09 0.90 9.72
N PRO A 316 7.14 1.40 10.99
CA PRO A 316 7.47 0.54 12.14
C PRO A 316 6.47 -0.59 12.43
N GLU A 317 5.30 -0.56 11.78
CA GLU A 317 4.31 -1.64 11.87
C GLU A 317 4.47 -2.68 10.76
N ALA A 318 5.22 -2.36 9.69
CA ALA A 318 5.60 -3.29 8.63
C ALA A 318 7.00 -3.89 8.84
N VAL A 319 7.91 -3.13 9.46
CA VAL A 319 9.32 -3.51 9.71
C VAL A 319 9.61 -3.40 11.20
N VAL A 320 10.09 -4.48 11.82
CA VAL A 320 10.47 -4.51 13.23
C VAL A 320 11.97 -4.29 13.36
N ASN A 321 12.37 -3.17 14.00
CA ASN A 321 13.78 -2.78 14.11
C ASN A 321 14.63 -3.85 14.78
N ASP A 322 15.85 -4.09 14.25
CA ASP A 322 16.82 -5.13 14.64
C ASP A 322 16.27 -6.57 14.66
N HIS A 323 15.03 -6.76 14.15
CA HIS A 323 14.40 -8.08 14.05
C HIS A 323 14.14 -8.49 12.59
N THR A 324 13.46 -7.66 11.79
CA THR A 324 13.20 -7.93 10.37
C THR A 324 13.95 -6.96 9.44
N GLY A 325 14.60 -5.96 10.01
CA GLY A 325 15.33 -4.94 9.28
C GLY A 325 15.93 -3.90 10.21
N LEU A 326 16.47 -2.85 9.64
CA LEU A 326 17.06 -1.72 10.35
C LEU A 326 16.23 -0.46 10.07
N LEU A 327 15.60 0.07 11.12
CA LEU A 327 14.93 1.37 11.07
C LEU A 327 15.90 2.46 11.49
N VAL A 328 15.96 3.52 10.70
CA VAL A 328 16.81 4.67 11.01
C VAL A 328 15.96 5.95 11.11
N PRO A 329 16.37 6.92 11.94
CA PRO A 329 15.68 8.21 12.00
C PRO A 329 15.63 8.86 10.61
N PRO A 330 14.52 9.50 10.24
CA PRO A 330 14.39 10.12 8.93
C PRO A 330 15.44 11.21 8.73
N VAL A 331 15.93 11.33 7.50
CA VAL A 331 16.94 12.36 7.09
C VAL A 331 18.27 12.27 7.86
N ASN A 332 18.55 11.15 8.52
CA ASN A 332 19.82 10.92 9.21
C ASN A 332 20.77 10.12 8.33
N LEU A 333 21.53 10.82 7.49
CA LEU A 333 22.46 10.19 6.53
C LEU A 333 23.54 9.34 7.21
N PRO A 334 24.20 9.74 8.31
CA PRO A 334 25.17 8.91 9.01
C PRO A 334 24.56 7.60 9.51
N ALA A 335 23.37 7.64 10.12
CA ALA A 335 22.69 6.42 10.61
C ALA A 335 22.33 5.49 9.44
N LEU A 336 21.87 6.02 8.32
CA LEU A 336 21.54 5.25 7.13
C LEU A 336 22.80 4.62 6.51
N THR A 337 23.90 5.37 6.41
CA THR A 337 25.20 4.84 5.95
C THR A 337 25.69 3.71 6.85
N THR A 338 25.59 3.87 8.17
CA THR A 338 25.95 2.83 9.14
C THR A 338 25.10 1.57 8.98
N ALA A 339 23.79 1.72 8.76
CA ALA A 339 22.90 0.58 8.51
C ALA A 339 23.32 -0.19 7.25
N PHE A 340 23.61 0.49 6.15
CA PHE A 340 24.13 -0.16 4.94
C PHE A 340 25.49 -0.80 5.19
N GLN A 341 26.42 -0.12 5.86
CA GLN A 341 27.73 -0.68 6.17
C GLN A 341 27.61 -2.01 6.94
N ARG A 342 26.77 -2.05 7.99
CA ARG A 342 26.50 -3.29 8.76
C ARG A 342 26.01 -4.41 7.86
N LEU A 343 24.99 -4.15 7.04
CA LEU A 343 24.42 -5.19 6.17
C LEU A 343 25.34 -5.59 5.01
N VAL A 344 26.18 -4.70 4.49
CA VAL A 344 27.13 -5.02 3.41
C VAL A 344 28.28 -5.90 3.95
N THR A 345 28.72 -5.68 5.19
CA THR A 345 29.86 -6.38 5.76
C THR A 345 29.49 -7.67 6.52
N ASP A 346 28.25 -7.83 6.93
CA ASP A 346 27.79 -8.94 7.77
C ASP A 346 26.69 -9.77 7.07
N PRO A 347 27.08 -10.87 6.36
CA PRO A 347 26.12 -11.78 5.73
C PRO A 347 25.22 -12.50 6.74
N GLU A 348 25.72 -12.84 7.94
CA GLU A 348 24.95 -13.54 8.97
C GLU A 348 23.83 -12.66 9.50
N LEU A 349 24.09 -11.35 9.68
CA LEU A 349 23.09 -10.37 10.02
C LEU A 349 22.00 -10.31 8.94
N ARG A 350 22.40 -10.30 7.65
CA ARG A 350 21.42 -10.31 6.55
C ARG A 350 20.53 -11.54 6.61
N HIS A 351 21.10 -12.73 6.78
CA HIS A 351 20.32 -13.98 6.86
C HIS A 351 19.38 -13.97 8.05
N ARG A 352 19.86 -13.61 9.23
CA ARG A 352 19.06 -13.58 10.45
C ARG A 352 17.85 -12.63 10.33
N LEU A 353 18.08 -11.41 9.86
CA LEU A 353 17.00 -10.44 9.67
C LEU A 353 16.03 -10.87 8.58
N GLY A 354 16.53 -11.47 7.49
CA GLY A 354 15.73 -11.98 6.39
C GLY A 354 14.83 -13.15 6.81
N ASP A 355 15.35 -14.11 7.57
CA ASP A 355 14.57 -15.26 8.06
C ASP A 355 13.46 -14.83 9.02
N ASN A 356 13.78 -13.91 9.92
CA ASN A 356 12.78 -13.29 10.80
C ASN A 356 11.71 -12.53 9.97
N GLY A 357 12.16 -11.87 8.88
CA GLY A 357 11.29 -11.18 7.95
C GLY A 357 10.28 -12.11 7.29
N ARG A 358 10.72 -13.30 6.82
CA ARG A 358 9.84 -14.34 6.25
C ARG A 358 8.77 -14.78 7.24
N GLU A 359 9.15 -15.02 8.49
CA GLU A 359 8.19 -15.39 9.52
C GLU A 359 7.20 -14.25 9.80
N TRP A 360 7.69 -13.01 9.88
CA TRP A 360 6.88 -11.82 10.09
C TRP A 360 5.85 -11.61 8.97
N ALA A 361 6.27 -11.72 7.70
CA ALA A 361 5.40 -11.53 6.55
C ALA A 361 4.23 -12.52 6.50
N ARG A 362 4.40 -13.74 7.03
CA ARG A 362 3.37 -14.79 7.09
C ARG A 362 2.32 -14.56 8.19
N ARG A 363 2.57 -13.68 9.17
CA ARG A 363 1.65 -13.45 10.29
C ARG A 363 0.37 -12.73 9.91
N ASN A 364 0.44 -11.91 8.86
CA ASN A 364 -0.72 -11.20 8.35
C ASN A 364 -1.37 -11.98 7.20
N CYS A 365 -2.69 -12.07 7.22
CA CYS A 365 -3.47 -12.63 6.12
C CYS A 365 -4.69 -11.79 5.80
N TRP A 366 -5.06 -11.74 4.54
CA TRP A 366 -6.17 -10.94 4.05
C TRP A 366 -7.51 -11.42 4.58
N GLU A 367 -7.68 -12.73 4.79
CA GLU A 367 -8.89 -13.33 5.35
C GLU A 367 -9.19 -12.79 6.75
N ARG A 368 -8.16 -12.60 7.57
CA ARG A 368 -8.31 -12.02 8.91
C ARG A 368 -8.77 -10.57 8.81
N SER A 369 -8.14 -9.77 7.97
CA SER A 369 -8.50 -8.37 7.72
C SER A 369 -9.93 -8.26 7.16
N ALA A 370 -10.29 -9.09 6.18
CA ALA A 370 -11.64 -9.13 5.61
C ALA A 370 -12.68 -9.56 6.66
N ASN A 371 -12.39 -10.60 7.44
CA ASN A 371 -13.30 -11.07 8.47
C ASN A 371 -13.58 -9.96 9.50
N VAL A 372 -12.55 -9.29 10.01
CA VAL A 372 -12.71 -8.17 10.97
C VAL A 372 -13.49 -7.02 10.34
N LEU A 373 -13.25 -6.70 9.06
CA LEU A 373 -13.91 -5.59 8.36
C LEU A 373 -15.39 -5.84 8.10
N PHE A 374 -15.75 -7.04 7.64
CA PHE A 374 -17.12 -7.34 7.17
C PHE A 374 -18.00 -8.05 8.20
N SER A 375 -17.46 -8.60 9.27
CA SER A 375 -18.25 -9.20 10.34
C SER A 375 -19.34 -8.25 10.84
N PRO A 376 -20.47 -8.77 11.33
CA PRO A 376 -21.44 -7.96 12.06
C PRO A 376 -20.76 -7.22 13.21
N SER A 377 -21.17 -6.00 13.50
CA SER A 377 -20.75 -5.36 14.75
C SER A 377 -21.24 -6.21 15.92
N PRO A 378 -20.44 -6.42 16.98
CA PRO A 378 -20.98 -7.01 18.19
C PRO A 378 -22.18 -6.19 18.63
N ALA A 379 -23.27 -6.90 18.96
CA ALA A 379 -24.54 -6.32 19.41
C ALA A 379 -24.36 -5.52 20.69
#